data_6e3790a0810ec592182c117a8be68f87
#
_entry.id   6e3790a0810ec592182c117a8be68f87
#
_cell.length_a   1.000
_cell.length_b   1.000
_cell.length_c   1.000
_cell.angle_alpha   90.00
_cell.angle_beta   90.00
_cell.angle_gamma   90.00
#
_symmetry.space_group_name_H-M   'P 1'
#
loop_
_entity.id
_entity.type
_entity.pdbx_description
1 polymer ?
#
loop_
_entity_poly.entity_id
_entity_poly.type
_entity_poly.pdbx_seq_one_letter_code
_entity_poly.pdbx_strand_id
1 'polypeptide(L)'
;MAKELTRSKIVKKLDAVFSKYIRTKYSNENGEVSCVTCSRVYPISKIQNGHFISRKNYATRWSEENCAPQCYGCNVMQQGQQFIFSKWIDQKYGPGAAEKILQKSRQTVKFSNPELLEMIKDYQTKLNLL
;
A
#
# COMPACT_ATOMS: atom_id res chain seq x y z
N MET A 1 28.28 18.10 -5.31
CA MET A 1 27.84 17.38 -4.09
C MET A 1 26.36 17.07 -4.20
N ALA A 2 26.01 15.82 -3.95
CA ALA A 2 24.60 15.44 -3.91
C ALA A 2 23.95 16.07 -2.68
N LYS A 3 22.80 16.70 -2.86
CA LYS A 3 22.01 17.19 -1.74
C LYS A 3 21.36 16.00 -1.02
N GLU A 4 21.43 15.99 0.30
CA GLU A 4 20.67 15.04 1.08
C GLU A 4 19.16 15.27 0.84
N LEU A 5 18.42 14.18 0.69
CA LEU A 5 16.98 14.26 0.57
C LEU A 5 16.36 14.63 1.92
N THR A 6 15.41 15.55 1.90
CA THR A 6 14.61 15.83 3.11
C THR A 6 13.76 14.64 3.45
N ARG A 7 13.37 14.52 4.73
CA ARG A 7 12.46 13.45 5.17
C ARG A 7 11.17 13.41 4.35
N SER A 8 10.61 14.58 4.06
CA SER A 8 9.39 14.68 3.25
C SER A 8 9.57 14.05 1.86
N LYS A 9 10.70 14.31 1.21
CA LYS A 9 11.01 13.75 -0.11
C LYS A 9 11.26 12.25 -0.04
N ILE A 10 11.91 11.77 1.02
CA ILE A 10 12.15 10.34 1.23
C ILE A 10 10.81 9.60 1.39
N VAL A 11 9.92 10.11 2.24
CA VAL A 11 8.59 9.53 2.45
C VAL A 11 7.80 9.48 1.14
N LYS A 12 7.85 10.57 0.36
CA LYS A 12 7.17 10.63 -0.94
C LYS A 12 7.72 9.60 -1.92
N LYS A 13 9.03 9.41 -1.95
CA LYS A 13 9.68 8.39 -2.78
C LYS A 13 9.26 6.99 -2.36
N LEU A 14 9.25 6.72 -1.06
CA LEU A 14 8.83 5.42 -0.53
C LEU A 14 7.37 5.15 -0.86
N ASP A 15 6.48 6.10 -0.68
CA ASP A 15 5.07 5.96 -1.05
C ASP A 15 4.93 5.61 -2.54
N ALA A 16 5.70 6.25 -3.41
CA ALA A 16 5.62 6.04 -4.85
C ALA A 16 6.08 4.63 -5.26
N VAL A 17 7.22 4.17 -4.77
CA VAL A 17 7.73 2.84 -5.10
C VAL A 17 6.86 1.75 -4.49
N PHE A 18 6.39 1.94 -3.28
CA PHE A 18 5.50 1.00 -2.61
C PHE A 18 4.16 0.88 -3.33
N SER A 19 3.56 2.00 -3.73
CA SER A 19 2.34 2.02 -4.52
C SER A 19 2.50 1.25 -5.84
N LYS A 20 3.59 1.51 -6.55
CA LYS A 20 3.86 0.82 -7.81
C LYS A 20 4.04 -0.68 -7.60
N TYR A 21 4.73 -1.07 -6.52
CA TYR A 21 4.93 -2.47 -6.16
C TYR A 21 3.58 -3.17 -5.90
N ILE A 22 2.72 -2.58 -5.07
CA ILE A 22 1.41 -3.15 -4.74
C ILE A 22 0.56 -3.29 -6.00
N ARG A 23 0.44 -2.26 -6.81
CA ARG A 23 -0.37 -2.29 -8.03
C ARG A 23 0.15 -3.32 -9.04
N THR A 24 1.46 -3.40 -9.21
CA THR A 24 2.08 -4.33 -10.14
C THR A 24 1.93 -5.78 -9.66
N LYS A 25 2.10 -6.00 -8.35
CA LYS A 25 1.95 -7.33 -7.74
C LYS A 25 0.58 -7.96 -8.04
N TYR A 26 -0.46 -7.16 -8.09
CA TYR A 26 -1.84 -7.61 -8.34
C TYR A 26 -2.26 -7.48 -9.80
N SER A 27 -1.37 -7.08 -10.69
CA SER A 27 -1.69 -6.95 -12.11
C SER A 27 -1.59 -8.29 -12.83
N ASN A 28 -2.35 -8.42 -13.93
CA ASN A 28 -2.24 -9.55 -14.84
C ASN A 28 -1.20 -9.26 -15.94
N GLU A 29 -1.05 -10.21 -16.88
CA GLU A 29 -0.09 -10.09 -17.99
C GLU A 29 -0.36 -8.89 -18.90
N ASN A 30 -1.60 -8.43 -18.96
CA ASN A 30 -2.02 -7.32 -19.81
C ASN A 30 -1.90 -5.96 -19.10
N GLY A 31 -1.33 -5.92 -17.90
CA GLY A 31 -1.22 -4.68 -17.14
C GLY A 31 -2.54 -4.20 -16.55
N GLU A 32 -3.47 -5.12 -16.32
CA GLU A 32 -4.78 -4.81 -15.75
C GLU A 32 -4.85 -5.26 -14.29
N VAL A 33 -5.57 -4.49 -13.48
CA VAL A 33 -5.69 -4.71 -12.03
C VAL A 33 -7.15 -4.59 -11.61
N SER A 34 -7.62 -5.54 -10.81
CA SER A 34 -8.96 -5.47 -10.22
C SER A 34 -8.94 -4.67 -8.93
N CYS A 35 -9.92 -3.78 -8.76
CA CYS A 35 -10.15 -3.13 -7.47
C CYS A 35 -10.65 -4.18 -6.47
N VAL A 36 -9.99 -4.28 -5.30
CA VAL A 36 -10.32 -5.32 -4.32
C VAL A 36 -11.65 -5.13 -3.64
N THR A 37 -12.23 -3.93 -3.71
CA THR A 37 -13.50 -3.63 -3.04
C THR A 37 -14.70 -3.51 -3.96
N CYS A 38 -14.53 -3.33 -5.27
CA CYS A 38 -15.65 -3.32 -6.22
C CYS A 38 -15.48 -4.27 -7.40
N SER A 39 -14.33 -4.91 -7.53
CA SER A 39 -14.00 -5.89 -8.58
C SER A 39 -13.89 -5.34 -10.00
N ARG A 40 -14.05 -4.05 -10.21
CA ARG A 40 -13.86 -3.45 -11.53
C ARG A 40 -12.39 -3.49 -11.92
N VAL A 41 -12.13 -3.67 -13.22
CA VAL A 41 -10.78 -3.81 -13.77
C VAL A 41 -10.32 -2.49 -14.38
N TYR A 42 -9.08 -2.12 -14.07
CA TYR A 42 -8.48 -0.87 -14.55
C TYR A 42 -7.04 -1.14 -15.01
N PRO A 43 -6.52 -0.32 -15.93
CA PRO A 43 -5.07 -0.34 -16.20
C PRO A 43 -4.31 0.08 -14.93
N ILE A 44 -3.09 -0.43 -14.77
CA ILE A 44 -2.23 -0.08 -13.61
C ILE A 44 -2.15 1.43 -13.39
N SER A 45 -2.08 2.21 -14.46
CA SER A 45 -1.97 3.67 -14.41
C SER A 45 -3.22 4.37 -13.87
N LYS A 46 -4.35 3.68 -13.83
CA LYS A 46 -5.65 4.24 -13.44
C LYS A 46 -6.17 3.71 -12.11
N ILE A 47 -5.38 2.92 -11.40
CA ILE A 47 -5.75 2.37 -10.10
C ILE A 47 -4.81 2.91 -9.03
N GLN A 48 -5.27 2.94 -7.79
CA GLN A 48 -4.51 3.49 -6.67
C GLN A 48 -4.10 2.40 -5.68
N ASN A 49 -3.11 2.70 -4.84
CA ASN A 49 -2.77 1.87 -3.70
C ASN A 49 -3.68 2.26 -2.53
N GLY A 50 -4.67 1.41 -2.23
CA GLY A 50 -5.58 1.63 -1.12
C GLY A 50 -4.98 1.16 0.18
N HIS A 51 -5.10 1.98 1.24
CA HIS A 51 -4.68 1.63 2.59
C HIS A 51 -5.91 1.28 3.43
N PHE A 52 -5.94 0.09 4.03
CA PHE A 52 -7.02 -0.28 4.93
C PHE A 52 -7.02 0.62 6.17
N ILE A 53 -5.87 0.74 6.83
CA ILE A 53 -5.66 1.72 7.90
C ILE A 53 -4.90 2.91 7.31
N SER A 54 -5.35 4.12 7.66
CA SER A 54 -4.84 5.38 7.11
C SER A 54 -3.31 5.49 7.11
N ARG A 55 -2.77 6.16 6.10
CA ARG A 55 -1.35 6.50 5.99
C ARG A 55 -0.81 7.32 7.16
N LYS A 56 -1.68 7.86 8.01
CA LYS A 56 -1.26 8.56 9.23
C LYS A 56 -0.57 7.62 10.21
N ASN A 57 -0.86 6.32 10.15
CA ASN A 57 -0.31 5.32 11.05
C ASN A 57 0.93 4.68 10.42
N TYR A 58 2.12 5.12 10.83
CA TYR A 58 3.38 4.67 10.24
C TYR A 58 3.63 3.18 10.43
N ALA A 59 3.12 2.57 11.51
CA ALA A 59 3.29 1.13 11.75
C ALA A 59 2.75 0.27 10.61
N THR A 60 1.74 0.76 9.89
CA THR A 60 1.06 0.01 8.81
C THR A 60 1.13 0.69 7.45
N ARG A 61 1.69 1.90 7.36
CA ARG A 61 1.70 2.69 6.12
C ARG A 61 2.35 1.94 4.95
N TRP A 62 3.42 1.22 5.20
CA TRP A 62 4.16 0.46 4.17
C TRP A 62 4.11 -1.04 4.42
N SER A 63 3.05 -1.51 5.05
CA SER A 63 2.79 -2.93 5.28
C SER A 63 1.97 -3.49 4.11
N GLU A 64 2.47 -4.54 3.46
CA GLU A 64 1.77 -5.16 2.32
C GLU A 64 0.38 -5.66 2.70
N GLU A 65 0.22 -6.16 3.92
CA GLU A 65 -1.08 -6.67 4.38
C GLU A 65 -2.13 -5.58 4.55
N ASN A 66 -1.69 -4.32 4.75
CA ASN A 66 -2.57 -3.18 4.91
C ASN A 66 -3.00 -2.54 3.60
N CYS A 67 -2.44 -2.99 2.48
CA CYS A 67 -2.56 -2.28 1.21
C CYS A 67 -2.99 -3.20 0.07
N ALA A 68 -3.80 -2.67 -0.83
CA ALA A 68 -4.23 -3.38 -2.02
C ALA A 68 -4.76 -2.39 -3.06
N PRO A 69 -4.81 -2.79 -4.34
CA PRO A 69 -5.32 -1.89 -5.37
C PRO A 69 -6.80 -1.54 -5.16
N GLN A 70 -7.09 -0.25 -5.21
CA GLN A 70 -8.46 0.26 -5.18
C GLN A 70 -8.63 1.34 -6.24
N CYS A 71 -9.80 1.35 -6.89
CA CYS A 71 -10.14 2.42 -7.81
C CYS A 71 -10.40 3.73 -7.06
N TYR A 72 -10.35 4.84 -7.77
CA TYR A 72 -10.59 6.16 -7.19
C TYR A 72 -11.94 6.22 -6.47
N GLY A 73 -12.99 5.65 -7.09
CA GLY A 73 -14.33 5.63 -6.50
C GLY A 73 -14.35 4.99 -5.12
N CYS A 74 -13.75 3.81 -4.98
CA CYS A 74 -13.71 3.11 -3.69
C CYS A 74 -12.74 3.76 -2.71
N ASN A 75 -11.53 4.12 -3.17
CA ASN A 75 -10.48 4.62 -2.30
C ASN A 75 -10.75 6.03 -1.77
N VAL A 76 -11.25 6.93 -2.62
CA VAL A 76 -11.44 8.33 -2.28
C VAL A 76 -12.91 8.66 -2.02
N MET A 77 -13.79 8.40 -2.99
CA MET A 77 -15.18 8.81 -2.89
C MET A 77 -15.97 7.98 -1.87
N GLN A 78 -15.66 6.70 -1.72
CA GLN A 78 -16.28 5.81 -0.75
C GLN A 78 -15.40 5.59 0.49
N GLN A 79 -14.44 6.48 0.72
CA GLN A 79 -13.59 6.49 1.92
C GLN A 79 -12.89 5.16 2.19
N GLY A 80 -12.50 4.44 1.14
CA GLY A 80 -11.75 3.20 1.23
C GLY A 80 -12.58 1.93 1.38
N GLN A 81 -13.92 2.04 1.46
CA GLN A 81 -14.80 0.87 1.60
C GLN A 81 -14.33 -0.08 2.72
N GLN A 82 -14.15 0.47 3.91
CA GLN A 82 -13.49 -0.19 5.05
C GLN A 82 -14.05 -1.58 5.38
N PHE A 83 -15.37 -1.72 5.38
CA PHE A 83 -16.01 -2.98 5.71
C PHE A 83 -15.69 -4.07 4.68
N ILE A 84 -15.82 -3.74 3.40
CA ILE A 84 -15.53 -4.67 2.31
C ILE A 84 -14.04 -4.99 2.27
N PHE A 85 -13.20 -3.97 2.46
CA PHE A 85 -11.74 -4.13 2.48
C PHE A 85 -11.32 -5.08 3.60
N SER A 86 -11.91 -4.94 4.79
CA SER A 86 -11.59 -5.83 5.92
C SER A 86 -11.93 -7.29 5.62
N LYS A 87 -13.05 -7.53 4.95
CA LYS A 87 -13.44 -8.88 4.53
C LYS A 87 -12.47 -9.46 3.50
N TRP A 88 -12.03 -8.63 2.55
CA TRP A 88 -11.05 -9.06 1.56
C TRP A 88 -9.74 -9.46 2.22
N ILE A 89 -9.27 -8.67 3.20
CA ILE A 89 -8.05 -8.97 3.96
C ILE A 89 -8.19 -10.30 4.70
N ASP A 90 -9.29 -10.50 5.40
CA ASP A 90 -9.53 -11.71 6.17
C ASP A 90 -9.61 -12.94 5.26
N GLN A 91 -10.16 -12.78 4.06
CA GLN A 91 -10.25 -13.86 3.08
C GLN A 91 -8.86 -14.23 2.53
N LYS A 92 -8.02 -13.23 2.29
CA LYS A 92 -6.68 -13.43 1.72
C LYS A 92 -5.68 -13.96 2.74
N TYR A 93 -5.66 -13.38 3.94
CA TYR A 93 -4.64 -13.65 4.96
C TYR A 93 -5.14 -14.50 6.14
N GLY A 94 -6.41 -14.79 6.19
CA GLY A 94 -7.04 -15.63 7.22
C GLY A 94 -7.94 -14.82 8.17
N PRO A 95 -8.87 -15.52 8.86
CA PRO A 95 -9.78 -14.87 9.80
C PRO A 95 -9.03 -14.07 10.87
N GLY A 96 -9.47 -12.84 11.10
CA GLY A 96 -8.87 -11.94 12.09
C GLY A 96 -7.68 -11.14 11.58
N ALA A 97 -7.26 -11.30 10.32
CA ALA A 97 -6.11 -10.58 9.78
C ALA A 97 -6.34 -9.06 9.80
N ALA A 98 -7.52 -8.59 9.43
CA ALA A 98 -7.83 -7.15 9.45
C ALA A 98 -7.75 -6.57 10.86
N GLU A 99 -8.22 -7.31 11.87
CA GLU A 99 -8.13 -6.90 13.26
C GLU A 99 -6.69 -6.80 13.74
N LYS A 100 -5.85 -7.75 13.33
CA LYS A 100 -4.41 -7.72 13.65
C LYS A 100 -3.74 -6.48 13.06
N ILE A 101 -4.11 -6.10 11.84
CA ILE A 101 -3.60 -4.88 11.21
C ILE A 101 -4.03 -3.66 12.03
N LEU A 102 -5.29 -3.60 12.44
CA LEU A 102 -5.79 -2.51 13.28
C LEU A 102 -5.00 -2.41 14.59
N GLN A 103 -4.74 -3.53 15.25
CA GLN A 103 -3.94 -3.56 16.49
C GLN A 103 -2.51 -3.07 16.23
N LYS A 104 -1.88 -3.54 15.17
CA LYS A 104 -0.53 -3.12 14.77
C LYS A 104 -0.48 -1.62 14.50
N SER A 105 -1.51 -1.06 13.88
CA SER A 105 -1.57 0.36 13.54
C SER A 105 -1.52 1.29 14.76
N ARG A 106 -1.91 0.77 15.92
CA ARG A 106 -1.92 1.53 17.17
C ARG A 106 -0.54 1.66 17.81
N GLN A 107 0.45 0.94 17.32
CA GLN A 107 1.82 1.03 17.80
C GLN A 107 2.46 2.33 17.33
N THR A 108 3.21 2.98 18.23
CA THR A 108 4.01 4.13 17.85
C THR A 108 5.30 3.64 17.22
N VAL A 109 5.46 3.89 15.91
CA VAL A 109 6.65 3.49 15.17
C VAL A 109 7.29 4.72 14.57
N LYS A 110 8.61 4.83 14.76
CA LYS A 110 9.41 5.91 14.18
C LYS A 110 10.48 5.26 13.28
N PHE A 111 10.53 5.71 12.05
CA PHE A 111 11.57 5.28 11.11
C PHE A 111 12.59 6.41 10.93
N SER A 112 13.87 6.08 11.04
CA SER A 112 14.93 7.03 10.68
C SER A 112 15.01 7.20 9.17
N ASN A 113 15.64 8.27 8.70
CA ASN A 113 15.85 8.45 7.26
C ASN A 113 16.62 7.27 6.63
N PRO A 114 17.72 6.77 7.24
CA PRO A 114 18.39 5.57 6.71
C PRO A 114 17.47 4.35 6.61
N GLU A 115 16.59 4.13 7.60
CA GLU A 115 15.64 3.02 7.55
C GLU A 115 14.64 3.17 6.39
N LEU A 116 14.13 4.38 6.18
CA LEU A 116 13.22 4.66 5.06
C LEU A 116 13.92 4.47 3.71
N LEU A 117 15.18 4.90 3.59
CA LEU A 117 15.96 4.70 2.36
C LEU A 117 16.19 3.21 2.08
N GLU A 118 16.42 2.41 3.13
CA GLU A 118 16.55 0.96 2.98
C GLU A 118 15.24 0.34 2.51
N MET A 119 14.10 0.79 3.03
CA MET A 119 12.78 0.32 2.59
C MET A 119 12.54 0.63 1.11
N ILE A 120 12.99 1.80 0.64
CA ILE A 120 12.90 2.16 -0.79
C ILE A 120 13.65 1.13 -1.64
N LYS A 121 14.87 0.79 -1.24
CA LYS A 121 15.69 -0.22 -1.94
C LYS A 121 15.00 -1.58 -1.94
N ASP A 122 14.47 -1.99 -0.79
CA ASP A 122 13.80 -3.29 -0.64
C ASP A 122 12.59 -3.39 -1.57
N TYR A 123 11.74 -2.37 -1.60
CA TYR A 123 10.56 -2.39 -2.47
C TYR A 123 10.92 -2.24 -3.94
N GLN A 124 11.97 -1.47 -4.26
CA GLN A 124 12.46 -1.39 -5.64
C GLN A 124 12.96 -2.77 -6.12
N THR A 125 13.68 -3.49 -5.27
CA THR A 125 14.14 -4.84 -5.57
C THR A 125 12.97 -5.79 -5.79
N LYS A 126 11.98 -5.77 -4.90
CA LYS A 126 10.77 -6.59 -5.03
C LYS A 126 10.01 -6.27 -6.31
N LEU A 127 9.89 -4.98 -6.64
CA LEU A 127 9.24 -4.55 -7.87
C LEU A 127 9.95 -5.08 -9.11
N ASN A 128 11.27 -5.02 -9.12
CA ASN A 128 12.09 -5.49 -10.25
C ASN A 128 11.99 -7.00 -10.45
N LEU A 129 11.63 -7.75 -9.42
CA LEU A 129 11.48 -9.21 -9.47
C LEU A 129 10.09 -9.67 -9.94
N LEU A 130 9.14 -8.75 -10.10
CA LEU A 130 7.80 -9.08 -10.58
C LEU A 130 7.73 -9.34 -12.08
#